data_22ca99a1821e940703c6074d7e1f53c3
#
_entry.id   22ca99a1821e940703c6074d7e1f53c3
#
_cell.length_a   1.000
_cell.length_b   1.000
_cell.length_c   1.000
_cell.angle_alpha   90.00
_cell.angle_beta   90.00
_cell.angle_gamma   90.00
#
_symmetry.space_group_name_H-M   'P 1'
#
loop_
_entity.id
_entity.type
_entity.pdbx_description
1 polymer ?
#
loop_
_entity_poly.entity_id
_entity_poly.type
_entity_poly.pdbx_seq_one_letter_code
_entity_poly.pdbx_strand_id
1 'polypeptide(L)'
;VRDGPEDGGVTGIEYTAYAAMAGAELDRILAEAQRQWPSVRVALRHRLGLVSTEEASIGIAAAAPHRADAFAACRYVIEEVKRRVPIWKKELRADGSVLWVDPQGHPAVLGPE
;
A
#
# COMPACT_ATOMS: atom_id res chain seq x y z
N VAL A 1 5.11 1.70 -8.18
CA VAL A 1 4.42 0.76 -9.09
C VAL A 1 5.44 0.07 -9.97
N ARG A 2 5.41 -1.23 -9.94
CA ARG A 2 6.39 -2.06 -10.61
C ARG A 2 5.99 -2.34 -12.07
N ASP A 3 6.96 -2.32 -12.97
CA ASP A 3 6.80 -2.68 -14.37
C ASP A 3 7.56 -3.97 -14.61
N GLY A 4 6.88 -4.99 -15.14
CA GLY A 4 7.51 -6.27 -15.41
C GLY A 4 6.71 -7.09 -16.41
N PRO A 5 7.40 -7.95 -17.21
CA PRO A 5 6.72 -8.80 -18.20
C PRO A 5 5.68 -9.73 -17.60
N GLU A 6 5.96 -10.28 -16.43
CA GLU A 6 5.05 -11.16 -15.73
C GLU A 6 3.77 -10.48 -15.28
N ASP A 7 3.78 -9.15 -15.21
CA ASP A 7 2.61 -8.36 -14.85
C ASP A 7 1.78 -7.95 -16.08
N GLY A 8 2.06 -8.54 -17.24
CA GLY A 8 1.30 -8.25 -18.44
C GLY A 8 1.48 -6.86 -19.01
N GLY A 9 2.63 -6.25 -18.77
CA GLY A 9 2.91 -4.89 -19.26
C GLY A 9 2.12 -3.84 -18.52
N VAL A 10 2.11 -3.89 -17.20
CA VAL A 10 1.41 -2.91 -16.36
C VAL A 10 2.00 -1.52 -16.59
N THR A 11 1.15 -0.55 -16.94
CA THR A 11 1.56 0.84 -17.14
C THR A 11 1.22 1.73 -15.94
N GLY A 12 0.34 1.28 -15.09
CA GLY A 12 -0.05 2.01 -13.89
C GLY A 12 -1.06 1.24 -13.06
N ILE A 13 -1.29 1.71 -11.86
CA ILE A 13 -2.28 1.14 -10.95
C ILE A 13 -3.11 2.28 -10.41
N GLU A 14 -4.41 2.12 -10.48
CA GLU A 14 -5.34 3.04 -9.82
C GLU A 14 -5.74 2.44 -8.48
N TYR A 15 -5.47 3.17 -7.41
CA TYR A 15 -5.76 2.73 -6.05
C TYR A 15 -7.06 3.36 -5.57
N THR A 16 -7.98 2.55 -5.06
CA THR A 16 -9.21 3.02 -4.45
C THR A 16 -9.35 2.42 -3.06
N ALA A 17 -9.93 3.17 -2.15
CA ALA A 17 -10.12 2.74 -0.79
C ALA A 17 -11.41 3.34 -0.25
N TYR A 18 -11.98 2.67 0.73
CA TYR A 18 -13.02 3.26 1.55
C TYR A 18 -12.31 4.20 2.54
N ALA A 19 -12.30 5.48 2.22
CA ALA A 19 -11.41 6.44 2.90
C ALA A 19 -11.52 6.42 4.42
N ALA A 20 -12.74 6.39 4.96
CA ALA A 20 -12.93 6.39 6.40
C ALA A 20 -12.39 5.10 7.05
N MET A 21 -12.65 3.94 6.44
CA MET A 21 -12.18 2.65 6.96
C MET A 21 -10.67 2.53 6.83
N ALA A 22 -10.12 2.95 5.69
CA ALA A 22 -8.69 2.90 5.46
C ALA A 22 -7.94 3.81 6.45
N GLY A 23 -8.42 5.03 6.64
CA GLY A 23 -7.83 5.97 7.58
C GLY A 23 -7.84 5.46 9.01
N ALA A 24 -8.97 4.91 9.46
CA ALA A 24 -9.09 4.33 10.80
C ALA A 24 -8.13 3.16 11.00
N GLU A 25 -8.00 2.29 9.99
CA GLU A 25 -7.09 1.16 10.07
C GLU A 25 -5.63 1.59 10.08
N LEU A 26 -5.27 2.57 9.26
CA LEU A 26 -3.93 3.14 9.27
C LEU A 26 -3.59 3.72 10.64
N ASP A 27 -4.51 4.44 11.26
CA ASP A 27 -4.29 5.02 12.59
C ASP A 27 -4.08 3.92 13.63
N ARG A 28 -4.83 2.82 13.55
CA ARG A 28 -4.64 1.68 14.47
C ARG A 28 -3.26 1.05 14.29
N ILE A 29 -2.83 0.86 13.06
CA ILE A 29 -1.50 0.27 12.77
C ILE A 29 -0.39 1.15 13.33
N LEU A 30 -0.47 2.46 13.11
CA LEU A 30 0.52 3.39 13.63
C LEU A 30 0.52 3.42 15.17
N ALA A 31 -0.65 3.35 15.80
CA ALA A 31 -0.75 3.29 17.25
C ALA A 31 -0.16 1.98 17.81
N GLU A 32 -0.38 0.86 17.13
CA GLU A 32 0.21 -0.43 17.51
C GLU A 32 1.73 -0.39 17.42
N ALA A 33 2.26 0.16 16.34
CA ALA A 33 3.69 0.33 16.18
C ALA A 33 4.28 1.21 17.28
N GLN A 34 3.61 2.31 17.61
CA GLN A 34 4.05 3.21 18.67
C GLN A 34 4.07 2.51 20.03
N ARG A 35 3.13 1.60 20.29
CA ARG A 35 3.12 0.84 21.55
C ARG A 35 4.24 -0.19 21.60
N GLN A 36 4.57 -0.85 20.49
CA GLN A 36 5.66 -1.82 20.45
C GLN A 36 7.03 -1.17 20.49
N TRP A 37 7.16 -0.02 19.85
CA TRP A 37 8.44 0.72 19.79
C TRP A 37 8.20 2.18 20.23
N PRO A 38 8.10 2.43 21.55
CA PRO A 38 7.74 3.77 22.02
C PRO A 38 8.69 4.88 21.62
N SER A 39 9.95 4.56 21.33
CA SER A 39 10.95 5.56 20.93
C SER A 39 10.94 5.86 19.44
N VAL A 40 10.15 5.12 18.64
CA VAL A 40 10.12 5.28 17.19
C VAL A 40 9.05 6.27 16.79
N ARG A 41 9.37 7.12 15.83
CA ARG A 41 8.40 7.99 15.14
C ARG A 41 8.19 7.46 13.74
N VAL A 42 6.95 7.23 13.36
CA VAL A 42 6.61 6.71 12.04
C VAL A 42 5.70 7.69 11.31
N ALA A 43 6.02 7.95 10.06
CA ALA A 43 5.17 8.70 9.15
C ALA A 43 4.84 7.84 7.95
N LEU A 44 3.60 7.92 7.47
CA LEU A 44 3.12 7.11 6.36
C LEU A 44 2.31 7.97 5.40
N ARG A 45 2.51 7.75 4.12
CA ARG A 45 1.66 8.31 3.07
C ARG A 45 1.34 7.25 2.03
N HIS A 46 0.08 7.15 1.67
CA HIS A 46 -0.35 6.28 0.58
C HIS A 46 -1.06 7.12 -0.46
N ARG A 47 -0.68 6.93 -1.73
CA ARG A 47 -1.38 7.58 -2.85
C ARG A 47 -2.64 6.81 -3.17
N LEU A 48 -3.70 7.54 -3.43
CA LEU A 48 -4.92 7.01 -4.02
C LEU A 48 -5.06 7.59 -5.42
N GLY A 49 -5.90 6.95 -6.25
CA GLY A 49 -6.03 7.32 -7.63
C GLY A 49 -4.96 6.68 -8.50
N LEU A 50 -4.69 7.26 -9.65
CA LEU A 50 -3.76 6.69 -10.62
C LEU A 50 -2.31 6.90 -10.20
N VAL A 51 -1.56 5.81 -10.16
CA VAL A 51 -0.11 5.83 -9.94
C VAL A 51 0.55 5.13 -11.12
N SER A 52 1.38 5.85 -11.84
CA SER A 52 2.06 5.32 -13.01
C SER A 52 3.20 4.40 -12.61
N THR A 53 3.64 3.58 -13.56
CA THR A 53 4.82 2.73 -13.39
C THR A 53 6.01 3.58 -12.92
N GLU A 54 6.78 3.04 -11.98
CA GLU A 54 7.95 3.67 -11.35
C GLU A 54 7.64 4.79 -10.38
N GLU A 55 6.40 5.22 -10.25
CA GLU A 55 6.01 6.13 -9.18
C GLU A 55 5.75 5.36 -7.88
N ALA A 56 6.09 5.98 -6.77
CA ALA A 56 5.84 5.37 -5.46
C ALA A 56 4.36 5.42 -5.12
N SER A 57 3.79 4.30 -4.70
CA SER A 57 2.40 4.21 -4.24
C SER A 57 2.27 4.42 -2.75
N ILE A 58 3.30 4.06 -2.00
CA ILE A 58 3.32 4.22 -0.54
C ILE A 58 4.71 4.63 -0.09
N GLY A 59 4.77 5.50 0.89
CA GLY A 59 6.02 5.88 1.54
C GLY A 59 5.87 5.75 3.05
N ILE A 60 6.85 5.14 3.69
CA ILE A 60 6.89 5.00 5.15
C ILE A 60 8.28 5.43 5.61
N ALA A 61 8.31 6.32 6.58
CA ALA A 61 9.55 6.77 7.19
C ALA A 61 9.51 6.51 8.69
N ALA A 62 10.59 5.97 9.22
CA ALA A 62 10.71 5.72 10.66
C ALA A 62 12.00 6.32 11.17
N ALA A 63 11.93 6.96 12.33
CA ALA A 63 13.09 7.54 13.00
C ALA A 63 13.14 7.06 14.45
N ALA A 64 14.30 6.68 14.90
CA ALA A 64 14.50 6.18 16.26
C ALA A 64 15.95 6.41 16.69
N PRO A 65 16.22 6.41 18.02
CA PRO A 65 17.60 6.46 18.50
C PRO A 65 18.45 5.27 18.03
N HIS A 66 17.82 4.10 17.82
CA HIS A 66 18.49 2.89 17.35
C HIS A 66 17.86 2.42 16.04
N ARG A 67 18.72 2.19 15.04
CA ARG A 67 18.26 1.81 13.69
C ARG A 67 17.47 0.51 13.66
N ALA A 68 17.80 -0.44 14.54
CA ALA A 68 17.08 -1.71 14.58
C ALA A 68 15.60 -1.51 14.86
N ASP A 69 15.27 -0.62 15.79
CA ASP A 69 13.88 -0.30 16.11
C ASP A 69 13.18 0.42 14.96
N ALA A 70 13.89 1.35 14.30
CA ALA A 70 13.34 2.06 13.16
C ALA A 70 13.00 1.09 12.01
N PHE A 71 13.92 0.18 11.68
CA PHE A 71 13.65 -0.81 10.63
C PHE A 71 12.55 -1.78 11.02
N ALA A 72 12.53 -2.24 12.28
CA ALA A 72 11.48 -3.16 12.75
C ALA A 72 10.10 -2.52 12.69
N ALA A 73 9.98 -1.30 13.14
CA ALA A 73 8.70 -0.57 13.12
C ALA A 73 8.24 -0.30 11.68
N CYS A 74 9.15 0.11 10.81
CA CYS A 74 8.84 0.37 9.42
C CYS A 74 8.33 -0.89 8.72
N ARG A 75 9.02 -2.02 8.92
CA ARG A 75 8.60 -3.31 8.37
C ARG A 75 7.23 -3.73 8.89
N TYR A 76 7.02 -3.61 10.19
CA TYR A 76 5.72 -3.92 10.79
C TYR A 76 4.60 -3.13 10.14
N VAL A 77 4.81 -1.83 9.97
CA VAL A 77 3.79 -0.94 9.39
C VAL A 77 3.46 -1.36 7.96
N ILE A 78 4.46 -1.56 7.10
CA ILE A 78 4.17 -1.92 5.70
C ILE A 78 3.49 -3.29 5.59
N GLU A 79 3.90 -4.25 6.38
CA GLU A 79 3.28 -5.58 6.37
C GLU A 79 1.84 -5.52 6.84
N GLU A 80 1.54 -4.77 7.90
CA GLU A 80 0.19 -4.64 8.41
C GLU A 80 -0.71 -3.83 7.47
N VAL A 81 -0.17 -2.79 6.83
CA VAL A 81 -0.91 -2.04 5.82
C VAL A 81 -1.35 -2.96 4.68
N LYS A 82 -0.43 -3.76 4.17
CA LYS A 82 -0.75 -4.68 3.07
C LYS A 82 -1.75 -5.76 3.47
N ARG A 83 -1.72 -6.18 4.72
CA ARG A 83 -2.60 -7.24 5.23
C ARG A 83 -3.99 -6.72 5.61
N ARG A 84 -4.09 -5.51 6.14
CA ARG A 84 -5.29 -5.05 6.84
C ARG A 84 -6.03 -3.88 6.18
N VAL A 85 -5.34 -3.03 5.44
CA VAL A 85 -5.98 -1.84 4.88
C VAL A 85 -6.75 -2.21 3.61
N PRO A 86 -8.06 -1.90 3.52
CA PRO A 86 -8.88 -2.30 2.39
C PRO A 86 -8.66 -1.37 1.18
N ILE A 87 -7.57 -1.58 0.48
CA ILE A 87 -7.24 -0.82 -0.73
C ILE A 87 -7.34 -1.75 -1.93
N TRP A 88 -8.21 -1.40 -2.88
CA TRP A 88 -8.36 -2.11 -4.13
C TRP A 88 -7.42 -1.52 -5.17
N LYS A 89 -6.91 -2.38 -6.05
CA LYS A 89 -6.00 -1.99 -7.13
C LYS A 89 -6.65 -2.27 -8.46
N LYS A 90 -6.63 -1.28 -9.34
CA LYS A 90 -7.06 -1.43 -10.72
C LYS A 90 -5.81 -1.32 -11.58
N GLU A 91 -5.32 -2.48 -12.05
CA GLU A 91 -4.11 -2.51 -12.88
C GLU A 91 -4.45 -2.12 -14.31
N LEU A 92 -3.76 -1.12 -14.82
CA LEU A 92 -3.88 -0.68 -16.21
C LEU A 92 -2.73 -1.29 -17.00
N ARG A 93 -3.07 -1.96 -18.08
CA ARG A 93 -2.09 -2.69 -18.89
C ARG A 93 -1.85 -2.01 -20.23
N ALA A 94 -0.68 -2.31 -20.82
CA ALA A 94 -0.27 -1.71 -22.09
C ALA A 94 -1.22 -2.01 -23.24
N ASP A 95 -1.91 -3.15 -23.20
CA ASP A 95 -2.88 -3.55 -24.23
C ASP A 95 -4.26 -2.91 -24.05
N GLY A 96 -4.40 -2.04 -23.05
CA GLY A 96 -5.66 -1.39 -22.73
C GLY A 96 -6.57 -2.19 -21.79
N SER A 97 -6.19 -3.41 -21.43
CA SER A 97 -6.98 -4.21 -20.50
C SER A 97 -6.82 -3.70 -19.06
N VAL A 98 -7.77 -4.04 -18.22
CA VAL A 98 -7.83 -3.65 -16.82
C VAL A 98 -8.07 -4.88 -15.98
N LEU A 99 -7.31 -5.00 -14.90
CA LEU A 99 -7.47 -6.08 -13.93
C LEU A 99 -7.68 -5.49 -12.54
N TRP A 100 -8.77 -5.87 -11.91
CA TRP A 100 -9.01 -5.53 -10.51
C TRP A 100 -8.35 -6.55 -9.59
N VAL A 101 -7.68 -6.06 -8.55
CA VAL A 101 -7.02 -6.90 -7.55
C VAL A 101 -7.59 -6.50 -6.20
N ASP A 102 -8.06 -7.49 -5.43
CA ASP A 102 -8.65 -7.22 -4.12
C ASP A 102 -7.57 -6.82 -3.08
N PRO A 103 -7.97 -6.37 -1.88
CA PRO A 103 -7.00 -5.96 -0.86
C PRO A 103 -6.02 -7.05 -0.44
N GLN A 104 -6.36 -8.33 -0.65
CA GLN A 104 -5.48 -9.45 -0.31
C GLN A 104 -4.56 -9.84 -1.47
N GLY A 105 -4.63 -9.14 -2.59
CA GLY A 105 -3.77 -9.40 -3.73
C GLY A 105 -4.32 -10.42 -4.72
N HIS A 106 -5.55 -10.89 -4.54
CA HIS A 106 -6.16 -11.85 -5.46
C HIS A 106 -6.80 -11.14 -6.63
N PRO A 107 -6.59 -11.62 -7.86
CA PRO A 107 -7.29 -11.07 -9.01
C PRO A 107 -8.80 -11.22 -8.85
N ALA A 108 -9.53 -10.16 -9.15
CA ALA A 108 -10.97 -10.17 -9.13
C ALA A 108 -11.47 -9.88 -10.54
N VAL A 109 -12.33 -10.76 -11.05
CA VAL A 109 -12.97 -10.52 -12.34
C VAL A 109 -14.25 -9.75 -12.08
N LEU A 110 -14.22 -8.45 -12.42
CA LEU A 110 -15.39 -7.61 -12.34
C LEU A 110 -15.97 -7.43 -13.72
N GLY A 111 -17.26 -7.15 -13.78
CA GLY A 111 -17.89 -6.84 -15.04
C GLY A 111 -17.28 -5.57 -15.66
N PRO A 112 -17.62 -5.29 -16.92
CA PRO A 112 -17.11 -4.09 -17.59
C PRO A 112 -17.54 -2.84 -16.81
N GLU A 113 -16.62 -1.92 -16.75
CA GLU A 113 -16.80 -0.65 -16.11
C GLU A 113 -17.78 0.23 -16.87
#